data_a2f426cef5483d3bb0ab376da0f24b94
#
_entry.id   a2f426cef5483d3bb0ab376da0f24b94
#
_cell.length_a   1.000
_cell.length_b   1.000
_cell.length_c   1.000
_cell.angle_alpha   90.00
_cell.angle_beta   90.00
_cell.angle_gamma   90.00
#
_symmetry.space_group_name_H-M   'P 1'
#
loop_
_entity.id
_entity.type
_entity.pdbx_description
1 polymer ?
#
loop_
_entity_poly.entity_id
_entity_poly.type
_entity_poly.pdbx_seq_one_letter_code
_entity_poly.pdbx_strand_id
1 'polypeptide(L)'
;MSYHAISHGTHNSVSADSLAGMQVVIGNGDVIETGSKGNSLETSPFYRYYGPDLGGLFLGDSGALGIKTRITLKLAKFPQGFAACSFGFPDFEHLFLAMSEISKTGIISDNHGLDPRKQKTAIMEMENTNPLVAAKSVFLSSKNPLDGLLQIMKLGFAGRDFLKKSAFSGHFTSEGINNKEAKIKLAE
;
A
#
# COMPACT_ATOMS: atom_id res chain seq x y z
N MET A 1 -7.75 -11.92 -0.62
CA MET A 1 -6.65 -11.06 -1.09
C MET A 1 -7.07 -10.45 -2.42
N SER A 2 -7.06 -9.13 -2.55
CA SER A 2 -7.43 -8.46 -3.81
C SER A 2 -6.30 -8.58 -4.81
N TYR A 3 -6.62 -8.92 -6.05
CA TYR A 3 -5.62 -9.01 -7.12
C TYR A 3 -5.03 -7.64 -7.48
N HIS A 4 -5.85 -6.60 -7.36
CA HIS A 4 -5.49 -5.24 -7.77
C HIS A 4 -5.05 -4.33 -6.61
N ALA A 5 -4.99 -4.83 -5.37
CA ALA A 5 -4.47 -4.01 -4.29
C ALA A 5 -2.98 -3.78 -4.49
N ILE A 6 -2.58 -2.53 -4.42
CA ILE A 6 -1.17 -2.13 -4.49
C ILE A 6 -0.48 -2.62 -3.21
N SER A 7 0.66 -3.28 -3.34
CA SER A 7 1.50 -3.58 -2.19
C SER A 7 2.48 -2.45 -1.97
N HIS A 8 2.59 -2.02 -0.72
CA HIS A 8 3.63 -1.06 -0.34
C HIS A 8 5.01 -1.71 -0.43
N GLY A 9 5.94 -1.06 -1.07
CA GLY A 9 7.32 -1.50 -1.12
C GLY A 9 8.09 -0.94 -2.31
N THR A 10 9.39 -1.01 -2.22
CA THR A 10 10.36 -0.45 -3.19
C THR A 10 10.26 -0.98 -4.61
N HIS A 11 9.36 -1.90 -4.89
CA HIS A 11 9.25 -2.55 -6.21
C HIS A 11 7.86 -2.46 -6.83
N ASN A 12 6.99 -1.61 -6.31
CA ASN A 12 5.71 -1.23 -6.92
C ASN A 12 4.91 -2.40 -7.51
N SER A 13 4.96 -3.55 -6.87
CA SER A 13 4.24 -4.73 -7.32
C SER A 13 2.83 -4.75 -6.75
N VAL A 14 1.93 -5.40 -7.46
CA VAL A 14 0.58 -5.66 -6.95
C VAL A 14 0.61 -6.65 -5.79
N SER A 15 -0.38 -6.61 -4.91
CA SER A 15 -0.48 -7.52 -3.76
C SER A 15 -0.35 -8.99 -4.13
N ALA A 16 -0.75 -9.35 -5.34
CA ALA A 16 -0.63 -10.70 -5.88
C ALA A 16 0.82 -11.20 -5.93
N ASP A 17 1.79 -10.32 -6.18
CA ASP A 17 3.21 -10.67 -6.27
C ASP A 17 3.85 -10.97 -4.92
N SER A 18 3.20 -10.52 -3.85
CA SER A 18 3.63 -10.85 -2.49
C SER A 18 3.27 -12.29 -2.07
N LEU A 19 2.45 -12.99 -2.85
CA LEU A 19 2.08 -14.37 -2.56
C LEU A 19 3.27 -15.31 -2.81
N ALA A 20 3.62 -16.10 -1.81
CA ALA A 20 4.55 -17.24 -1.94
C ALA A 20 3.79 -18.57 -2.10
N GLY A 21 2.65 -18.70 -1.45
CA GLY A 21 1.78 -19.88 -1.56
C GLY A 21 0.57 -19.77 -0.66
N MET A 22 -0.39 -20.63 -0.87
CA MET A 22 -1.58 -20.72 -0.04
C MET A 22 -2.09 -22.15 0.07
N GLN A 23 -2.83 -22.38 1.14
CA GLN A 23 -3.64 -23.58 1.35
C GLN A 23 -5.11 -23.23 1.09
N VAL A 24 -5.76 -24.03 0.29
CA VAL A 24 -7.16 -23.82 -0.12
C VAL A 24 -7.95 -25.09 0.09
N VAL A 25 -9.09 -24.99 0.74
CA VAL A 25 -10.09 -26.07 0.82
C VAL A 25 -11.10 -25.83 -0.30
N ILE A 26 -11.19 -26.78 -1.23
CA ILE A 26 -12.13 -26.72 -2.36
C ILE A 26 -13.48 -27.36 -2.02
N GLY A 27 -14.46 -27.24 -2.92
CA GLY A 27 -15.86 -27.57 -2.64
C GLY A 27 -16.16 -29.03 -2.27
N ASN A 28 -15.30 -29.98 -2.62
CA ASN A 28 -15.44 -31.39 -2.21
C ASN A 28 -14.74 -31.70 -0.86
N GLY A 29 -14.13 -30.69 -0.21
CA GLY A 29 -13.40 -30.84 1.05
C GLY A 29 -11.90 -31.15 0.89
N ASP A 30 -11.40 -31.34 -0.32
CA ASP A 30 -9.97 -31.58 -0.53
C ASP A 30 -9.15 -30.32 -0.23
N VAL A 31 -7.94 -30.52 0.24
CA VAL A 31 -6.99 -29.47 0.59
C VAL A 31 -5.92 -29.38 -0.48
N ILE A 32 -5.82 -28.21 -1.12
CA ILE A 32 -4.81 -27.90 -2.13
C ILE A 32 -3.74 -27.01 -1.50
N GLU A 33 -2.48 -27.35 -1.69
CA GLU A 33 -1.32 -26.50 -1.39
C GLU A 33 -0.75 -25.94 -2.70
N THR A 34 -0.46 -24.65 -2.74
CA THR A 34 0.11 -23.96 -3.91
C THR A 34 1.53 -23.50 -3.66
N GLY A 35 2.23 -23.14 -4.73
CA GLY A 35 3.65 -22.78 -4.68
C GLY A 35 4.54 -24.00 -4.49
N SER A 36 5.75 -23.82 -4.00
CA SER A 36 6.73 -24.91 -3.82
C SER A 36 6.26 -26.01 -2.87
N LYS A 37 5.35 -25.70 -1.96
CA LYS A 37 4.78 -26.68 -1.03
C LYS A 37 3.90 -27.71 -1.71
N GLY A 38 3.21 -27.31 -2.79
CA GLY A 38 2.32 -28.25 -3.51
C GLY A 38 3.04 -29.45 -4.11
N ASN A 39 4.35 -29.39 -4.25
CA ASN A 39 5.16 -30.39 -4.93
C ASN A 39 6.32 -30.94 -4.08
N SER A 40 6.39 -30.60 -2.80
CA SER A 40 7.46 -31.02 -1.92
C SER A 40 6.98 -31.32 -0.52
N LEU A 41 7.80 -32.07 0.22
CA LEU A 41 7.62 -32.33 1.65
C LEU A 41 7.98 -31.09 2.52
N GLU A 42 8.28 -29.97 1.89
CA GLU A 42 8.59 -28.71 2.56
C GLU A 42 7.44 -28.27 3.46
N THR A 43 7.78 -27.79 4.63
CA THR A 43 6.79 -27.35 5.62
C THR A 43 6.17 -25.99 5.30
N SER A 44 6.86 -25.18 4.48
CA SER A 44 6.42 -23.83 4.14
C SER A 44 6.73 -23.49 2.68
N PRO A 45 5.82 -22.90 1.92
CA PRO A 45 6.11 -22.45 0.57
C PRO A 45 7.05 -21.23 0.63
N PHE A 46 8.17 -21.31 -0.09
CA PHE A 46 9.13 -20.21 -0.22
C PHE A 46 9.16 -19.63 -1.63
N TYR A 47 8.55 -20.33 -2.61
CA TYR A 47 8.54 -19.95 -4.00
C TYR A 47 7.16 -20.16 -4.63
N ARG A 48 6.63 -19.13 -5.31
CA ARG A 48 5.29 -19.15 -5.90
C ARG A 48 5.23 -20.00 -7.17
N TYR A 49 6.19 -19.77 -8.06
CA TYR A 49 6.18 -20.29 -9.42
C TYR A 49 6.92 -21.64 -9.48
N TYR A 50 6.29 -22.68 -8.97
CA TYR A 50 6.80 -24.04 -9.01
C TYR A 50 5.88 -24.89 -9.90
N GLY A 51 6.17 -24.93 -11.20
CA GLY A 51 5.25 -25.42 -12.21
C GLY A 51 4.18 -24.38 -12.59
N PRO A 52 2.97 -24.81 -12.99
CA PRO A 52 1.86 -23.91 -13.25
C PRO A 52 1.52 -23.04 -12.02
N ASP A 53 1.17 -21.78 -12.23
CA ASP A 53 0.81 -20.87 -11.15
C ASP A 53 -0.58 -21.16 -10.58
N LEU A 54 -0.69 -22.18 -9.77
CA LEU A 54 -1.94 -22.53 -9.09
C LEU A 54 -2.36 -21.46 -8.07
N GLY A 55 -1.41 -20.72 -7.49
CA GLY A 55 -1.72 -19.59 -6.61
C GLY A 55 -2.51 -18.50 -7.31
N GLY A 56 -2.23 -18.25 -8.57
CA GLY A 56 -2.94 -17.28 -9.39
C GLY A 56 -4.41 -17.61 -9.62
N LEU A 57 -4.75 -18.89 -9.68
CA LEU A 57 -6.14 -19.36 -9.82
C LEU A 57 -7.04 -18.90 -8.68
N PHE A 58 -6.51 -18.88 -7.47
CA PHE A 58 -7.26 -18.56 -6.25
C PHE A 58 -7.16 -17.09 -5.84
N LEU A 59 -6.39 -16.27 -6.59
CA LEU A 59 -6.31 -14.84 -6.37
C LEU A 59 -7.47 -14.13 -7.08
N GLY A 60 -8.18 -13.27 -6.35
CA GLY A 60 -9.28 -12.49 -6.90
C GLY A 60 -10.54 -13.28 -7.23
N ASP A 61 -10.61 -14.55 -6.88
CA ASP A 61 -11.76 -15.44 -7.14
C ASP A 61 -12.98 -15.17 -6.26
N SER A 62 -12.91 -14.21 -5.34
CA SER A 62 -13.96 -13.89 -4.37
C SER A 62 -14.46 -15.08 -3.54
N GLY A 63 -13.65 -16.13 -3.41
CA GLY A 63 -14.00 -17.36 -2.70
C GLY A 63 -14.75 -18.40 -3.55
N ALA A 64 -14.95 -18.15 -4.83
CA ALA A 64 -15.71 -19.03 -5.71
C ALA A 64 -15.07 -20.41 -5.89
N LEU A 65 -13.73 -20.47 -5.87
CA LEU A 65 -12.99 -21.72 -6.12
C LEU A 65 -12.59 -22.46 -4.82
N GLY A 66 -12.74 -21.81 -3.66
CA GLY A 66 -12.42 -22.45 -2.38
C GLY A 66 -12.13 -21.45 -1.26
N ILE A 67 -12.01 -22.01 -0.05
CA ILE A 67 -11.73 -21.26 1.18
C ILE A 67 -10.22 -21.25 1.41
N LYS A 68 -9.60 -20.06 1.44
CA LYS A 68 -8.19 -19.88 1.74
C LYS A 68 -7.97 -19.96 3.25
N THR A 69 -7.38 -21.03 3.71
CA THR A 69 -7.16 -21.29 5.14
C THR A 69 -5.80 -20.86 5.65
N ARG A 70 -4.82 -20.78 4.74
CA ARG A 70 -3.46 -20.30 5.04
C ARG A 70 -2.90 -19.54 3.85
N ILE A 71 -2.22 -18.43 4.10
CA ILE A 71 -1.55 -17.64 3.07
C ILE A 71 -0.12 -17.37 3.56
N THR A 72 0.86 -17.65 2.71
CA THR A 72 2.27 -17.31 2.93
C THR A 72 2.65 -16.15 2.03
N LEU A 73 3.16 -15.09 2.63
CA LEU A 73 3.54 -13.87 1.93
C LEU A 73 5.05 -13.66 1.99
N LYS A 74 5.62 -13.15 0.90
CA LYS A 74 6.97 -12.58 0.89
C LYS A 74 6.95 -11.29 1.68
N LEU A 75 7.92 -11.09 2.54
CA LEU A 75 8.07 -9.87 3.31
C LEU A 75 9.08 -8.96 2.62
N ALA A 76 8.70 -7.69 2.45
CA ALA A 76 9.64 -6.65 2.07
C ALA A 76 10.43 -6.19 3.30
N LYS A 77 11.69 -5.78 3.09
CA LYS A 77 12.49 -5.16 4.16
C LYS A 77 11.83 -3.82 4.52
N PHE A 78 11.64 -3.58 5.81
CA PHE A 78 11.10 -2.32 6.29
C PHE A 78 12.05 -1.17 5.94
N PRO A 79 11.59 -0.10 5.26
CA PRO A 79 12.43 1.01 4.88
C PRO A 79 12.91 1.78 6.12
N GLN A 80 14.18 2.18 6.13
CA GLN A 80 14.73 2.97 7.23
C GLN A 80 14.38 4.46 7.11
N GLY A 81 14.13 4.92 5.89
CA GLY A 81 13.67 6.27 5.58
C GLY A 81 12.38 6.25 4.78
N PHE A 82 11.50 7.18 5.11
CA PHE A 82 10.22 7.34 4.46
C PHE A 82 9.87 8.82 4.32
N ALA A 83 9.33 9.18 3.17
CA ALA A 83 8.76 10.49 2.94
C ALA A 83 7.50 10.35 2.09
N ALA A 84 6.54 11.23 2.33
CA ALA A 84 5.29 11.27 1.57
C ALA A 84 4.92 12.71 1.24
N CYS A 85 4.29 12.90 0.09
CA CYS A 85 3.69 14.16 -0.31
C CYS A 85 2.35 13.93 -1.00
N SER A 86 1.55 14.98 -1.08
CA SER A 86 0.25 14.93 -1.72
C SER A 86 0.00 16.23 -2.47
N PHE A 87 -0.56 16.13 -3.67
CA PHE A 87 -0.88 17.25 -4.52
C PHE A 87 -2.34 17.18 -4.96
N GLY A 88 -2.97 18.36 -5.09
CA GLY A 88 -4.31 18.50 -5.66
C GLY A 88 -4.24 18.78 -7.16
N PHE A 89 -5.14 18.18 -7.92
CA PHE A 89 -5.25 18.36 -9.37
C PHE A 89 -6.65 18.83 -9.76
N PRO A 90 -6.77 19.68 -10.78
CA PRO A 90 -8.07 20.19 -11.22
C PRO A 90 -8.92 19.12 -11.92
N ASP A 91 -8.28 18.20 -12.61
CA ASP A 91 -8.93 17.15 -13.41
C ASP A 91 -8.09 15.86 -13.46
N PHE A 92 -8.67 14.85 -14.08
CA PHE A 92 -8.06 13.52 -14.21
C PHE A 92 -6.84 13.53 -15.13
N GLU A 93 -6.86 14.33 -16.19
CA GLU A 93 -5.77 14.37 -17.17
C GLU A 93 -4.46 14.84 -16.55
N HIS A 94 -4.52 15.94 -15.79
CA HIS A 94 -3.35 16.45 -15.07
C HIS A 94 -2.83 15.46 -14.02
N LEU A 95 -3.74 14.80 -13.26
CA LEU A 95 -3.36 13.76 -12.32
C LEU A 95 -2.67 12.58 -13.04
N PHE A 96 -3.27 12.09 -14.14
CA PHE A 96 -2.76 10.95 -14.88
C PHE A 96 -1.37 11.24 -15.49
N LEU A 97 -1.20 12.40 -16.11
CA LEU A 97 0.09 12.81 -16.67
C LEU A 97 1.17 12.90 -15.60
N ALA A 98 0.87 13.54 -14.47
CA ALA A 98 1.80 13.64 -13.35
C ALA A 98 2.20 12.27 -12.81
N MET A 99 1.23 11.40 -12.54
CA MET A 99 1.50 10.04 -12.06
C MET A 99 2.30 9.22 -13.07
N SER A 100 2.01 9.36 -14.37
CA SER A 100 2.72 8.67 -15.43
C SER A 100 4.18 9.11 -15.52
N GLU A 101 4.44 10.42 -15.51
CA GLU A 101 5.81 10.95 -15.59
C GLU A 101 6.62 10.59 -14.34
N ILE A 102 6.05 10.76 -13.16
CA ILE A 102 6.70 10.38 -11.91
C ILE A 102 7.02 8.88 -11.87
N SER A 103 6.10 8.02 -12.33
CA SER A 103 6.33 6.57 -12.35
C SER A 103 7.52 6.16 -13.24
N LYS A 104 7.77 6.89 -14.32
CA LYS A 104 8.91 6.62 -15.23
C LYS A 104 10.27 6.88 -14.57
N THR A 105 10.32 7.73 -13.55
CA THR A 105 11.56 8.05 -12.86
C THR A 105 12.10 6.90 -12.03
N GLY A 106 11.23 6.00 -11.57
CA GLY A 106 11.57 4.92 -10.64
C GLY A 106 11.96 5.38 -9.22
N ILE A 107 11.82 6.67 -8.91
CA ILE A 107 12.21 7.27 -7.63
C ILE A 107 11.15 7.01 -6.57
N ILE A 108 9.89 6.93 -6.99
CA ILE A 108 8.72 6.78 -6.10
C ILE A 108 8.46 5.31 -5.83
N SER A 109 8.31 4.98 -4.56
CA SER A 109 8.00 3.62 -4.09
C SER A 109 6.53 3.25 -4.28
N ASP A 110 5.65 4.23 -4.13
CA ASP A 110 4.21 4.07 -4.31
C ASP A 110 3.58 5.38 -4.77
N ASN A 111 2.62 5.28 -5.68
CA ASN A 111 1.78 6.39 -6.10
C ASN A 111 0.33 5.93 -6.24
N HIS A 112 -0.59 6.74 -5.78
CA HIS A 112 -2.01 6.50 -6.00
C HIS A 112 -2.79 7.81 -6.12
N GLY A 113 -3.86 7.76 -6.91
CA GLY A 113 -4.76 8.87 -7.11
C GLY A 113 -6.11 8.63 -6.43
N LEU A 114 -6.70 9.69 -5.91
CA LEU A 114 -8.08 9.69 -5.45
C LEU A 114 -8.97 10.47 -6.41
N ASP A 115 -10.05 9.82 -6.82
CA ASP A 115 -11.13 10.47 -7.54
C ASP A 115 -11.98 11.37 -6.61
N PRO A 116 -12.82 12.27 -7.16
CA PRO A 116 -13.60 13.19 -6.34
C PRO A 116 -14.49 12.51 -5.31
N ARG A 117 -15.02 11.32 -5.63
CA ARG A 117 -15.90 10.57 -4.74
C ARG A 117 -15.13 10.00 -3.56
N LYS A 118 -14.01 9.33 -3.82
CA LYS A 118 -13.13 8.78 -2.78
C LYS A 118 -12.51 9.89 -1.93
N GLN A 119 -12.12 11.00 -2.55
CA GLN A 119 -11.60 12.16 -1.85
C GLN A 119 -12.63 12.74 -0.87
N LYS A 120 -13.89 12.88 -1.30
CA LYS A 120 -14.98 13.31 -0.43
C LYS A 120 -15.20 12.37 0.76
N THR A 121 -15.17 11.06 0.52
CA THR A 121 -15.28 10.06 1.59
C THR A 121 -14.11 10.15 2.57
N ALA A 122 -12.89 10.27 2.08
CA ALA A 122 -11.70 10.43 2.92
C ALA A 122 -11.76 11.70 3.78
N ILE A 123 -12.24 12.83 3.21
CA ILE A 123 -12.43 14.06 3.97
C ILE A 123 -13.47 13.86 5.08
N MET A 124 -14.61 13.23 4.78
CA MET A 124 -15.66 12.96 5.76
C MET A 124 -15.18 12.06 6.90
N GLU A 125 -14.41 11.01 6.58
CA GLU A 125 -13.80 10.13 7.58
C GLU A 125 -12.81 10.88 8.47
N MET A 126 -12.00 11.77 7.88
CA MET A 126 -11.08 12.63 8.63
C MET A 126 -11.81 13.63 9.54
N GLU A 127 -12.93 14.20 9.09
CA GLU A 127 -13.75 15.12 9.88
C GLU A 127 -14.45 14.42 11.05
N ASN A 128 -14.85 13.17 10.86
CA ASN A 128 -15.47 12.33 11.91
C ASN A 128 -14.44 11.77 12.90
N THR A 129 -13.16 11.81 12.59
CA THR A 129 -12.12 11.31 13.50
C THR A 129 -11.88 12.33 14.61
N ASN A 130 -12.01 11.90 15.86
CA ASN A 130 -11.71 12.75 17.01
C ASN A 130 -10.25 13.23 16.96
N PRO A 131 -10.02 14.57 16.91
CA PRO A 131 -8.68 15.15 16.79
C PRO A 131 -7.71 14.69 17.90
N LEU A 132 -8.22 14.44 19.11
CA LEU A 132 -7.43 13.96 20.24
C LEU A 132 -6.96 12.52 20.05
N VAL A 133 -7.79 11.67 19.43
CA VAL A 133 -7.41 10.27 19.11
C VAL A 133 -6.35 10.25 18.01
N ALA A 134 -6.51 11.07 16.98
CA ALA A 134 -5.53 11.22 15.91
C ALA A 134 -4.20 11.76 16.46
N ALA A 135 -4.22 12.81 17.26
CA ALA A 135 -3.04 13.36 17.90
C ALA A 135 -2.33 12.34 18.82
N LYS A 136 -3.10 11.59 19.61
CA LYS A 136 -2.57 10.53 20.49
C LYS A 136 -1.90 9.42 19.67
N SER A 137 -2.49 8.97 18.56
CA SER A 137 -1.89 7.94 17.72
C SER A 137 -0.59 8.40 17.07
N VAL A 138 -0.53 9.64 16.57
CA VAL A 138 0.69 10.24 16.02
C VAL A 138 1.77 10.36 17.08
N PHE A 139 1.42 10.80 18.29
CA PHE A 139 2.36 10.93 19.41
C PHE A 139 2.93 9.57 19.82
N LEU A 140 2.08 8.54 19.95
CA LEU A 140 2.49 7.19 20.35
C LEU A 140 3.31 6.46 19.27
N SER A 141 3.11 6.78 18.00
CA SER A 141 3.88 6.19 16.88
C SER A 141 5.22 6.89 16.63
N SER A 142 5.47 8.02 17.28
CA SER A 142 6.68 8.80 17.11
C SER A 142 7.83 8.24 17.93
N LYS A 143 9.05 8.23 17.36
CA LYS A 143 10.26 7.73 18.03
C LYS A 143 10.68 8.59 19.23
N ASN A 144 10.36 9.89 19.20
CA ASN A 144 10.66 10.85 20.25
C ASN A 144 9.46 11.76 20.53
N PRO A 145 9.24 12.20 21.79
CA PRO A 145 8.13 13.10 22.15
C PRO A 145 8.15 14.44 21.40
N LEU A 146 9.33 14.99 21.12
CA LEU A 146 9.50 16.23 20.36
C LEU A 146 9.11 16.06 18.90
N ASP A 147 9.47 14.94 18.28
CA ASP A 147 9.06 14.62 16.92
C ASP A 147 7.54 14.44 16.83
N GLY A 148 6.95 13.81 17.84
CA GLY A 148 5.49 13.64 17.94
C GLY A 148 4.78 14.99 17.99
N LEU A 149 5.26 15.90 18.82
CA LEU A 149 4.70 17.24 18.92
C LEU A 149 4.83 18.04 17.60
N LEU A 150 6.00 17.98 16.98
CA LEU A 150 6.23 18.62 15.68
C LEU A 150 5.35 18.04 14.57
N GLN A 151 5.11 16.73 14.58
CA GLN A 151 4.21 16.09 13.62
C GLN A 151 2.76 16.50 13.84
N ILE A 152 2.31 16.59 15.09
CA ILE A 152 0.96 17.09 15.44
C ILE A 152 0.80 18.54 14.98
N MET A 153 1.77 19.40 15.22
CA MET A 153 1.75 20.78 14.74
C MET A 153 1.70 20.83 13.21
N LYS A 154 2.51 20.06 12.51
CA LYS A 154 2.48 19.97 11.04
C LYS A 154 1.13 19.46 10.53
N LEU A 155 0.51 18.49 11.19
CA LEU A 155 -0.84 18.00 10.85
C LEU A 155 -1.90 19.10 10.99
N GLY A 156 -1.75 19.94 12.00
CA GLY A 156 -2.64 21.11 12.21
C GLY A 156 -2.47 22.21 11.18
N PHE A 157 -1.23 22.45 10.73
CA PHE A 157 -0.88 23.47 9.74
C PHE A 157 -0.85 22.96 8.29
N ALA A 158 -0.67 21.66 8.05
CA ALA A 158 -0.78 21.09 6.72
C ALA A 158 -2.24 21.18 6.26
N GLY A 159 -2.50 22.24 5.52
CA GLY A 159 -3.85 22.65 5.17
C GLY A 159 -4.63 21.54 4.50
N ARG A 160 -5.65 21.07 5.18
CA ARG A 160 -6.70 20.19 4.60
C ARG A 160 -7.44 20.89 3.46
N ASP A 161 -7.21 22.20 3.28
CA ASP A 161 -7.87 23.05 2.31
C ASP A 161 -7.48 22.74 0.86
N PHE A 162 -6.29 22.18 0.60
CA PHE A 162 -5.93 21.81 -0.77
C PHE A 162 -6.79 20.65 -1.30
N LEU A 163 -7.12 19.67 -0.45
CA LEU A 163 -8.01 18.58 -0.81
C LEU A 163 -9.43 19.07 -1.09
N LYS A 164 -9.90 20.09 -0.35
CA LYS A 164 -11.24 20.67 -0.56
C LYS A 164 -11.33 21.48 -1.85
N LYS A 165 -10.23 22.05 -2.31
CA LYS A 165 -10.16 22.91 -3.51
C LYS A 165 -9.85 22.15 -4.80
N SER A 166 -9.42 20.90 -4.71
CA SER A 166 -9.01 20.07 -5.85
C SER A 166 -10.06 19.02 -6.17
N ALA A 167 -10.31 18.77 -7.44
CA ALA A 167 -11.21 17.69 -7.86
C ALA A 167 -10.59 16.31 -7.63
N PHE A 168 -9.30 16.20 -7.88
CA PHE A 168 -8.51 14.98 -7.74
C PHE A 168 -7.30 15.22 -6.83
N SER A 169 -6.76 14.17 -6.22
CA SER A 169 -5.48 14.25 -5.50
C SER A 169 -4.58 13.07 -5.83
N GLY A 170 -3.28 13.37 -5.93
CA GLY A 170 -2.22 12.38 -6.08
C GLY A 170 -1.41 12.29 -4.79
N HIS A 171 -1.12 11.08 -4.36
CA HIS A 171 -0.36 10.77 -3.17
C HIS A 171 0.87 9.96 -3.58
N PHE A 172 2.03 10.42 -3.16
CA PHE A 172 3.32 9.87 -3.55
C PHE A 172 4.15 9.55 -2.33
N THR A 173 4.81 8.41 -2.35
CA THR A 173 5.72 8.02 -1.28
C THR A 173 7.08 7.65 -1.84
N SER A 174 8.12 7.93 -1.10
CA SER A 174 9.48 7.53 -1.42
C SER A 174 10.13 6.89 -0.19
N GLU A 175 10.92 5.87 -0.46
CA GLU A 175 11.69 5.14 0.54
C GLU A 175 13.19 5.38 0.33
N GLY A 176 13.96 5.27 1.42
CA GLY A 176 15.40 5.43 1.39
C GLY A 176 16.08 4.77 2.58
N ILE A 177 17.42 4.84 2.61
CA ILE A 177 18.21 4.37 3.75
C ILE A 177 18.06 5.27 5.00
N ASN A 178 17.55 6.47 4.81
CA ASN A 178 17.18 7.40 5.87
C ASN A 178 16.14 8.41 5.37
N ASN A 179 15.51 9.13 6.31
CA ASN A 179 14.49 10.12 5.99
C ASN A 179 15.00 11.30 5.14
N LYS A 180 16.29 11.63 5.21
CA LYS A 180 16.88 12.70 4.40
C LYS A 180 16.91 12.31 2.92
N GLU A 181 17.38 11.10 2.63
CA GLU A 181 17.40 10.57 1.27
C GLU A 181 15.98 10.46 0.69
N ALA A 182 15.04 9.89 1.47
CA ALA A 182 13.66 9.78 1.01
C ALA A 182 13.03 11.15 0.66
N LYS A 183 13.34 12.20 1.43
CA LYS A 183 12.88 13.57 1.14
C LYS A 183 13.55 14.17 -0.09
N ILE A 184 14.83 13.90 -0.30
CA ILE A 184 15.54 14.38 -1.51
C ILE A 184 14.89 13.78 -2.74
N LYS A 185 14.67 12.47 -2.74
CA LYS A 185 13.98 11.76 -3.84
C LYS A 185 12.58 12.32 -4.15
N LEU A 186 11.86 12.81 -3.14
CA LEU A 186 10.56 13.46 -3.38
C LEU A 186 10.68 14.90 -3.89
N ALA A 187 11.84 15.53 -3.76
CA ALA A 187 12.07 16.90 -4.19
C ALA A 187 12.62 17.00 -5.61
N GLU A 188 13.13 15.91 -6.17
CA GLU A 188 13.55 15.75 -7.57
C GLU A 188 12.35 15.59 -8.50
#